data_31d0ed6611d58ee7c3276595e049bd9c
#
_entry.id   31d0ed6611d58ee7c3276595e049bd9c
#
_cell.length_a   1.000
_cell.length_b   1.000
_cell.length_c   1.000
_cell.angle_alpha   90.00
_cell.angle_beta   90.00
_cell.angle_gamma   90.00
#
_symmetry.space_group_name_H-M   'P 1'
#
loop_
_entity.id
_entity.type
_entity.pdbx_description
1 polymer ?
#
loop_
_entity_poly.entity_id
_entity_poly.type
_entity_poly.pdbx_seq_one_letter_code
_entity_poly.pdbx_strand_id
1 'polypeptide(L)'
;MNKKIALVLILLLGAALNSFAQTNSTPGAPTAGIVAAAKQFLATLDDAQRGKVVFAFKDDAQRKRWSNLPSGMFRRAGLRMGDLTQPQRDAAM
;
A
#
# COMPACT_ATOMS: atom_id res chain seq x y z
N MET A 1 14.60 -50.39 -23.97
CA MET A 1 13.84 -49.49 -23.11
C MET A 1 12.35 -49.78 -23.25
N ASN A 2 11.67 -50.13 -22.20
CA ASN A 2 10.28 -50.58 -22.26
C ASN A 2 9.37 -49.39 -22.50
N LYS A 3 8.49 -49.46 -23.51
CA LYS A 3 7.59 -48.35 -23.91
C LYS A 3 6.74 -47.81 -22.74
N LYS A 4 6.48 -48.65 -21.73
CA LYS A 4 5.77 -48.26 -20.50
C LYS A 4 6.61 -47.34 -19.60
N ILE A 5 7.91 -47.48 -19.57
CA ILE A 5 8.83 -46.63 -18.78
C ILE A 5 8.96 -45.26 -19.44
N ALA A 6 9.00 -45.19 -20.75
CA ALA A 6 9.05 -43.94 -21.51
C ALA A 6 7.78 -43.11 -21.29
N LEU A 7 6.61 -43.74 -21.23
CA LEU A 7 5.34 -43.05 -21.00
C LEU A 7 5.23 -42.47 -19.57
N VAL A 8 5.74 -43.18 -18.58
CA VAL A 8 5.78 -42.69 -17.16
C VAL A 8 6.74 -41.51 -17.01
N LEU A 9 7.89 -41.56 -17.70
CA LEU A 9 8.86 -40.44 -17.69
C LEU A 9 8.30 -39.16 -18.33
N ILE A 10 7.53 -39.28 -19.41
CA ILE A 10 6.89 -38.14 -20.09
C ILE A 10 5.78 -37.53 -19.18
N LEU A 11 5.02 -38.37 -18.49
CA LEU A 11 3.98 -37.91 -17.54
C LEU A 11 4.59 -37.19 -16.32
N LEU A 12 5.74 -37.64 -15.81
CA LEU A 12 6.44 -36.99 -14.71
C LEU A 12 7.07 -35.67 -15.13
N LEU A 13 7.57 -35.55 -16.38
CA LEU A 13 8.14 -34.30 -16.89
C LEU A 13 7.05 -33.24 -17.15
N GLY A 14 5.85 -33.66 -17.57
CA GLY A 14 4.70 -32.78 -17.78
C GLY A 14 4.17 -32.15 -16.49
N ALA A 15 4.23 -32.86 -15.35
CA ALA A 15 3.79 -32.36 -14.06
C ALA A 15 4.75 -31.30 -13.47
N ALA A 16 6.04 -31.36 -13.83
CA ALA A 16 7.04 -30.40 -13.35
C ALA A 16 6.93 -29.02 -14.01
N LEU A 17 6.38 -28.94 -15.23
CA LEU A 17 6.28 -27.69 -15.99
C LEU A 17 5.11 -26.80 -15.56
N ASN A 18 4.13 -27.34 -14.84
CA ASN A 18 3.00 -26.55 -14.34
C ASN A 18 3.30 -25.81 -13.03
N SER A 19 4.47 -26.02 -12.41
CA SER A 19 4.81 -25.39 -11.13
C SER A 19 5.36 -23.95 -11.26
N PHE A 20 5.64 -23.47 -12.45
CA PHE A 20 6.22 -22.14 -12.68
C PHE A 20 5.20 -21.02 -12.95
N ALA A 21 3.91 -21.34 -13.05
CA ALA A 21 2.87 -20.37 -13.39
C ALA A 21 2.12 -19.79 -12.19
N GLN A 22 2.45 -20.17 -10.96
CA GLN A 22 1.91 -19.55 -9.76
C GLN A 22 2.92 -18.55 -9.19
N THR A 23 2.91 -17.34 -9.73
CA THR A 23 3.36 -16.20 -8.96
C THR A 23 2.38 -16.06 -7.78
N ASN A 24 2.77 -16.59 -6.63
CA ASN A 24 2.09 -16.37 -5.36
C ASN A 24 2.27 -14.90 -4.96
N SER A 25 1.60 -13.99 -5.67
CA SER A 25 1.31 -12.69 -5.12
C SER A 25 0.28 -12.94 -4.02
N THR A 26 0.74 -12.99 -2.77
CA THR A 26 -0.16 -13.04 -1.61
C THR A 26 -1.12 -11.87 -1.72
N PRO A 27 -2.47 -12.11 -1.81
CA PRO A 27 -3.42 -11.02 -1.80
C PRO A 27 -3.20 -10.19 -0.55
N GLY A 28 -2.87 -8.91 -0.70
CA GLY A 28 -2.61 -8.02 0.43
C GLY A 28 -1.15 -7.57 0.61
N ALA A 29 -0.16 -8.14 -0.08
CA ALA A 29 1.23 -7.67 0.00
C ALA A 29 1.38 -6.17 -0.36
N PRO A 30 0.76 -5.63 -1.42
CA PRO A 30 0.77 -4.19 -1.69
C PRO A 30 0.12 -3.37 -0.58
N THR A 31 -0.99 -3.83 -0.01
CA THR A 31 -1.68 -3.17 1.10
C THR A 31 -0.82 -3.13 2.35
N ALA A 32 -0.12 -4.21 2.69
CA ALA A 32 0.79 -4.25 3.83
C ALA A 32 1.93 -3.22 3.68
N GLY A 33 2.48 -3.07 2.48
CA GLY A 33 3.51 -2.06 2.17
C GLY A 33 3.00 -0.64 2.35
N ILE A 34 1.79 -0.34 1.85
CA ILE A 34 1.14 0.97 2.00
C ILE A 34 0.89 1.30 3.48
N VAL A 35 0.37 0.34 4.25
CA VAL A 35 0.13 0.51 5.69
C VAL A 35 1.44 0.74 6.45
N ALA A 36 2.51 0.02 6.12
CA ALA A 36 3.82 0.21 6.74
C ALA A 36 4.38 1.61 6.47
N ALA A 37 4.32 2.09 5.23
CA ALA A 37 4.75 3.44 4.85
C ALA A 37 3.94 4.52 5.58
N ALA A 38 2.62 4.38 5.66
CA ALA A 38 1.77 5.30 6.40
C ALA A 38 2.11 5.34 7.90
N LYS A 39 2.37 4.19 8.52
CA LYS A 39 2.81 4.12 9.92
C LYS A 39 4.16 4.79 10.15
N GLN A 40 5.11 4.61 9.23
CA GLN A 40 6.41 5.27 9.31
C GLN A 40 6.26 6.80 9.25
N PHE A 41 5.46 7.32 8.33
CA PHE A 41 5.17 8.74 8.26
C PHE A 41 4.53 9.25 9.56
N LEU A 42 3.48 8.61 10.06
CA LEU A 42 2.80 8.99 11.29
C LEU A 42 3.73 8.96 12.50
N ALA A 43 4.72 8.06 12.53
CA ALA A 43 5.71 8.01 13.61
C ALA A 43 6.63 9.23 13.66
N THR A 44 6.79 9.96 12.55
CA THR A 44 7.59 11.20 12.49
C THR A 44 6.85 12.43 13.01
N LEU A 45 5.54 12.34 13.21
CA LEU A 45 4.67 13.45 13.61
C LEU A 45 4.56 13.56 15.12
N ASP A 46 4.48 14.79 15.64
CA ASP A 46 4.03 15.04 17.00
C ASP A 46 2.51 14.89 17.16
N ASP A 47 2.00 14.97 18.38
CA ASP A 47 0.57 14.78 18.66
C ASP A 47 -0.31 15.84 18.00
N ALA A 48 0.15 17.10 17.96
CA ALA A 48 -0.57 18.18 17.30
C ALA A 48 -0.65 17.97 15.78
N GLN A 49 0.44 17.51 15.16
CA GLN A 49 0.48 17.18 13.74
C GLN A 49 -0.42 15.98 13.41
N ARG A 50 -0.37 14.92 14.24
CA ARG A 50 -1.26 13.76 14.07
C ARG A 50 -2.72 14.12 14.11
N GLY A 51 -3.12 14.97 15.05
CA GLY A 51 -4.50 15.46 15.14
C GLY A 51 -5.00 16.17 13.88
N LYS A 52 -4.10 16.66 13.04
CA LYS A 52 -4.44 17.31 11.77
C LYS A 52 -4.58 16.36 10.58
N VAL A 53 -4.04 15.15 10.66
CA VAL A 53 -4.00 14.21 9.52
C VAL A 53 -4.72 12.89 9.78
N VAL A 54 -4.97 12.52 11.02
CA VAL A 54 -5.65 11.27 11.37
C VAL A 54 -7.09 11.56 11.74
N PHE A 55 -8.03 10.92 11.04
CA PHE A 55 -9.47 11.05 11.23
C PHE A 55 -10.08 9.68 11.47
N ALA A 56 -11.20 9.64 12.20
CA ALA A 56 -11.94 8.40 12.37
C ALA A 56 -12.44 7.88 11.01
N PHE A 57 -12.37 6.59 10.78
CA PHE A 57 -12.83 5.98 9.51
C PHE A 57 -14.31 6.28 9.21
N LYS A 58 -15.13 6.42 10.25
CA LYS A 58 -16.58 6.72 10.15
C LYS A 58 -16.89 8.21 10.09
N ASP A 59 -15.90 9.09 10.05
CA ASP A 59 -16.12 10.54 9.89
C ASP A 59 -16.54 10.85 8.45
N ASP A 60 -17.83 10.73 8.20
CA ASP A 60 -18.42 11.00 6.87
C ASP A 60 -18.24 12.44 6.42
N ALA A 61 -18.27 13.39 7.32
CA ALA A 61 -18.07 14.80 6.99
C ALA A 61 -16.67 15.03 6.43
N GLN A 62 -15.65 14.46 7.06
CA GLN A 62 -14.26 14.55 6.58
C GLN A 62 -14.06 13.76 5.29
N ARG A 63 -14.64 12.58 5.15
CA ARG A 63 -14.52 11.72 3.96
C ARG A 63 -15.12 12.37 2.70
N LYS A 64 -16.20 13.14 2.86
CA LYS A 64 -16.91 13.82 1.77
C LYS A 64 -16.40 15.26 1.54
N ARG A 65 -15.47 15.73 2.38
CA ARG A 65 -14.96 17.09 2.34
C ARG A 65 -13.98 17.27 1.18
N TRP A 66 -14.53 17.63 0.04
CA TRP A 66 -13.76 17.89 -1.17
C TRP A 66 -14.11 19.26 -1.76
N SER A 67 -13.14 19.93 -2.34
CA SER A 67 -13.35 21.17 -3.09
C SER A 67 -12.20 21.41 -4.07
N ASN A 68 -12.52 21.94 -5.23
CA ASN A 68 -11.56 22.44 -6.22
C ASN A 68 -11.24 23.94 -6.03
N LEU A 69 -11.83 24.59 -5.03
CA LEU A 69 -11.58 26.01 -4.75
C LEU A 69 -10.15 26.23 -4.23
N PRO A 70 -9.58 27.43 -4.49
CA PRO A 70 -8.29 27.82 -3.92
C PRO A 70 -8.25 27.76 -2.38
N SER A 71 -7.06 27.60 -1.81
CA SER A 71 -6.86 27.45 -0.36
C SER A 71 -7.40 28.63 0.47
N GLY A 72 -7.45 29.84 -0.11
CA GLY A 72 -8.03 31.02 0.55
C GLY A 72 -9.55 30.96 0.68
N MET A 73 -10.23 30.20 -0.19
CA MET A 73 -11.70 30.08 -0.24
C MET A 73 -12.21 28.80 0.43
N PHE A 74 -11.39 27.77 0.51
CA PHE A 74 -11.72 26.50 1.14
C PHE A 74 -10.58 26.01 2.02
N ARG A 75 -10.83 25.91 3.32
CA ARG A 75 -9.85 25.45 4.30
C ARG A 75 -9.74 23.91 4.26
N ARG A 76 -8.60 23.43 3.79
CA ARG A 76 -8.30 21.97 3.78
C ARG A 76 -7.76 21.51 5.13
N ALA A 77 -8.15 20.33 5.54
CA ALA A 77 -7.51 19.63 6.64
C ALA A 77 -6.18 19.01 6.20
N GLY A 78 -5.28 18.75 7.12
CA GLY A 78 -3.99 18.11 6.85
C GLY A 78 -2.81 19.02 7.15
N LEU A 79 -1.64 18.58 6.72
CA LEU A 79 -0.37 19.29 6.85
C LEU A 79 0.13 19.72 5.46
N ARG A 80 0.73 20.88 5.38
CA ARG A 80 1.41 21.32 4.16
C ARG A 80 2.82 20.72 4.12
N MET A 81 3.27 20.28 2.96
CA MET A 81 4.63 19.75 2.78
C MET A 81 5.70 20.76 3.19
N GLY A 82 5.46 22.06 2.96
CA GLY A 82 6.38 23.14 3.35
C GLY A 82 6.55 23.32 4.85
N ASP A 83 5.57 22.88 5.66
CA ASP A 83 5.61 23.00 7.12
C ASP A 83 6.23 21.75 7.78
N LEU A 84 6.58 20.73 7.00
CA LEU A 84 7.22 19.52 7.48
C LEU A 84 8.74 19.67 7.57
N THR A 85 9.35 18.99 8.52
CA THR A 85 10.80 18.82 8.57
C THR A 85 11.29 17.94 7.41
N GLN A 86 12.59 17.96 7.11
CA GLN A 86 13.13 17.11 6.04
C GLN A 86 12.86 15.62 6.29
N PRO A 87 13.09 15.03 7.49
CA PRO A 87 12.74 13.63 7.74
C PRO A 87 11.26 13.33 7.57
N GLN A 88 10.38 14.26 7.92
CA GLN A 88 8.93 14.09 7.71
C GLN A 88 8.57 14.09 6.22
N ARG A 89 9.17 14.97 5.43
CA ARG A 89 8.98 14.98 3.96
C ARG A 89 9.46 13.69 3.32
N ASP A 90 10.64 13.22 3.71
CA ASP A 90 11.22 11.98 3.19
C ASP A 90 10.34 10.76 3.49
N ALA A 91 9.72 10.72 4.66
CA ALA A 91 8.77 9.66 5.02
C ALA A 91 7.41 9.77 4.31
N ALA A 92 7.04 10.97 3.83
CA ALA A 92 5.79 11.20 3.11
C ALA A 92 5.87 10.89 1.61
N MET A 93 7.07 10.82 1.04
CA MET A 93 7.32 10.60 -0.40
C MET A 93 7.58 9.14 -0.72
#